data_5ad4adf43970674bf44524d4a92a7d5a
#
_entry.id   5ad4adf43970674bf44524d4a92a7d5a
#
_cell.length_a   1.000
_cell.length_b   1.000
_cell.length_c   1.000
_cell.angle_alpha   90.00
_cell.angle_beta   90.00
_cell.angle_gamma   90.00
#
_symmetry.space_group_name_H-M   'P 1'
#
loop_
_entity.id
_entity.type
_entity.pdbx_description
1 polymer ?
#
loop_
_entity_poly.entity_id
_entity_poly.type
_entity_poly.pdbx_seq_one_letter_code
_entity_poly.pdbx_strand_id
1 'polypeptide(L)'
;MGKLNNTKEAQLEQNLIDLLCAQHGQWTFRSDLKTEEDLWNNLRNIIEIRNKSELNDNMLTDSEFKRIRSEILANTKTPFEAAKWLRGEKGKCSVVLERDNGLGRIELIIYSSIEKNGGFSSYEIVHQIAKNKSNLEERSRRFDITLLIGGLPIIQIELKTAIAKDGVKQAYYQIEKYIDEGTFSNTIFQTLQLYVMSNEQTTRYMAAAPKGELQDKFMFGWRTRDNTRVENINEFAKQVLNIPRAHELVSEYMILSEEVSSKILMVLHPYQIHAIEAIFEAASKHQSGYIWHATGSGKTITSFVSTKLLAQKSGIDRTIMLLDRKDLDNQTTSEFTKFASAYSTGVNTNKNTLIVGTGNTKELSNALKQDSSSNVVIVTTRQKLNKAVEYLQEKEPGRLANLRGKHIVFIVDECHRAISAQNMDDIKKVFPKSTWFGFTGTPIFEENKKSSDGQYARTTHDQYGEVLHRYTIKNALEDGSVLGFQVEHEYTIHQDEL
;
A
#
# COMPACT_ATOMS: atom_id res chain seq x y z
N MET A 1 -2.84 34.21 -25.35
CA MET A 1 -2.14 33.15 -24.58
C MET A 1 -3.11 32.09 -24.00
N GLY A 2 -4.26 32.44 -23.41
CA GLY A 2 -5.17 31.48 -22.81
C GLY A 2 -5.76 30.41 -23.75
N LYS A 3 -6.17 30.77 -24.99
CA LYS A 3 -6.72 29.80 -25.96
C LYS A 3 -5.68 28.80 -26.47
N LEU A 4 -4.40 29.18 -26.64
CA LEU A 4 -3.32 28.30 -27.07
C LEU A 4 -2.92 27.27 -25.96
N ASN A 5 -2.98 27.67 -24.69
CA ASN A 5 -2.70 26.80 -23.57
C ASN A 5 -3.79 25.73 -23.41
N ASN A 6 -5.07 26.09 -23.51
CA ASN A 6 -6.18 25.12 -23.44
C ASN A 6 -6.10 24.07 -24.57
N THR A 7 -5.63 24.44 -25.76
CA THR A 7 -5.47 23.49 -26.88
C THR A 7 -4.32 22.49 -26.60
N LYS A 8 -3.25 22.94 -25.96
CA LYS A 8 -2.11 22.07 -25.60
C LYS A 8 -2.42 21.15 -24.43
N GLU A 9 -3.13 21.63 -23.41
CA GLU A 9 -3.60 20.80 -22.29
C GLU A 9 -4.54 19.69 -22.80
N ALA A 10 -5.53 20.04 -23.63
CA ALA A 10 -6.43 19.07 -24.24
C ALA A 10 -5.69 18.03 -25.11
N GLN A 11 -4.62 18.44 -25.82
CA GLN A 11 -3.80 17.50 -26.58
C GLN A 11 -3.00 16.57 -25.64
N LEU A 12 -2.48 17.07 -24.53
CA LEU A 12 -1.78 16.28 -23.53
C LEU A 12 -2.71 15.24 -22.87
N GLU A 13 -3.93 15.68 -22.50
CA GLU A 13 -4.97 14.77 -21.99
C GLU A 13 -5.27 13.66 -22.99
N GLN A 14 -5.52 14.00 -24.27
CA GLN A 14 -5.82 13.00 -25.30
C GLN A 14 -4.66 12.02 -25.52
N ASN A 15 -3.42 12.52 -25.58
CA ASN A 15 -2.24 11.67 -25.74
C ASN A 15 -2.09 10.67 -24.59
N LEU A 16 -2.36 11.09 -23.36
CA LEU A 16 -2.31 10.20 -22.19
C LEU A 16 -3.45 9.16 -22.22
N ILE A 17 -4.66 9.56 -22.60
CA ILE A 17 -5.80 8.63 -22.79
C ILE A 17 -5.46 7.59 -23.85
N ASP A 18 -4.97 8.01 -25.01
CA ASP A 18 -4.60 7.12 -26.12
C ASP A 18 -3.50 6.13 -25.69
N LEU A 19 -2.50 6.61 -24.93
CA LEU A 19 -1.43 5.77 -24.40
C LEU A 19 -1.98 4.69 -23.45
N LEU A 20 -2.84 5.06 -22.51
CA LEU A 20 -3.41 4.13 -21.53
C LEU A 20 -4.34 3.10 -22.19
N CYS A 21 -5.10 3.50 -23.22
CA CYS A 21 -5.94 2.60 -24.00
C CYS A 21 -5.12 1.65 -24.89
N ALA A 22 -3.98 2.12 -25.41
CA ALA A 22 -3.10 1.33 -26.29
C ALA A 22 -2.33 0.22 -25.55
N GLN A 23 -2.13 0.33 -24.27
CA GLN A 23 -1.41 -0.66 -23.44
C GLN A 23 -2.22 -1.96 -23.30
N HIS A 24 -2.21 -2.78 -24.33
CA HIS A 24 -2.90 -4.08 -24.40
C HIS A 24 -4.41 -4.02 -24.13
N GLY A 25 -5.06 -2.86 -24.37
CA GLY A 25 -6.49 -2.69 -24.12
C GLY A 25 -6.90 -2.77 -22.66
N GLN A 26 -5.99 -2.43 -21.73
CA GLN A 26 -6.24 -2.56 -20.30
C GLN A 26 -7.21 -1.50 -19.77
N TRP A 27 -7.14 -0.27 -20.29
CA TRP A 27 -8.06 0.81 -19.95
C TRP A 27 -9.03 1.06 -21.12
N THR A 28 -10.28 1.32 -20.79
CA THR A 28 -11.33 1.66 -21.75
C THR A 28 -11.72 3.11 -21.59
N PHE A 29 -11.56 3.90 -22.66
CA PHE A 29 -12.02 5.29 -22.64
C PHE A 29 -13.53 5.37 -22.79
N ARG A 30 -14.20 6.03 -21.85
CA ARG A 30 -15.64 6.21 -21.76
C ARG A 30 -16.02 7.64 -22.10
N SER A 31 -16.04 7.93 -23.40
CA SER A 31 -16.43 9.24 -23.93
C SER A 31 -17.92 9.58 -23.73
N ASP A 32 -18.73 8.58 -23.42
CA ASP A 32 -20.15 8.68 -23.13
C ASP A 32 -20.46 9.18 -21.72
N LEU A 33 -19.55 8.99 -20.75
CA LEU A 33 -19.72 9.44 -19.38
C LEU A 33 -19.24 10.90 -19.23
N LYS A 34 -20.16 11.84 -18.98
CA LYS A 34 -19.88 13.28 -18.93
C LYS A 34 -20.28 13.95 -17.63
N THR A 35 -21.17 13.36 -16.87
CA THR A 35 -21.72 13.89 -15.63
C THR A 35 -21.54 12.93 -14.47
N GLU A 36 -21.68 13.43 -13.25
CA GLU A 36 -21.66 12.56 -12.06
C GLU A 36 -22.78 11.50 -12.11
N GLU A 37 -23.94 11.85 -12.63
CA GLU A 37 -25.06 10.91 -12.74
C GLU A 37 -24.77 9.79 -13.75
N ASP A 38 -24.04 10.08 -14.82
CA ASP A 38 -23.55 9.05 -15.75
C ASP A 38 -22.62 8.05 -15.05
N LEU A 39 -21.75 8.56 -14.14
CA LEU A 39 -20.87 7.70 -13.36
C LEU A 39 -21.65 6.81 -12.38
N TRP A 40 -22.69 7.33 -11.72
CA TRP A 40 -23.56 6.53 -10.87
C TRP A 40 -24.30 5.45 -11.66
N ASN A 41 -24.84 5.79 -12.83
CA ASN A 41 -25.51 4.84 -13.71
C ASN A 41 -24.55 3.76 -14.23
N ASN A 42 -23.30 4.14 -14.56
CA ASN A 42 -22.26 3.19 -14.94
C ASN A 42 -21.92 2.23 -13.78
N LEU A 43 -21.77 2.74 -12.57
CA LEU A 43 -21.54 1.92 -11.38
C LEU A 43 -22.71 0.94 -11.13
N ARG A 44 -23.98 1.38 -11.30
CA ARG A 44 -25.14 0.52 -11.19
C ARG A 44 -25.05 -0.66 -12.15
N ASN A 45 -24.79 -0.40 -13.43
CA ASN A 45 -24.64 -1.43 -14.45
C ASN A 45 -23.52 -2.43 -14.09
N ILE A 46 -22.36 -1.93 -13.59
CA ILE A 46 -21.25 -2.80 -13.19
C ILE A 46 -21.63 -3.67 -11.99
N ILE A 47 -22.33 -3.10 -10.99
CA ILE A 47 -22.84 -3.87 -9.82
C ILE A 47 -23.80 -4.96 -10.29
N GLU A 48 -24.75 -4.65 -11.17
CA GLU A 48 -25.72 -5.59 -11.69
C GLU A 48 -25.09 -6.73 -12.47
N ILE A 49 -24.11 -6.44 -13.33
CA ILE A 49 -23.33 -7.45 -14.08
C ILE A 49 -22.56 -8.35 -13.13
N ARG A 50 -21.85 -7.75 -12.17
CA ARG A 50 -21.00 -8.48 -11.20
C ARG A 50 -21.80 -9.41 -10.30
N ASN A 51 -23.00 -9.01 -9.92
CA ASN A 51 -23.84 -9.74 -8.99
C ASN A 51 -25.05 -10.40 -9.66
N LYS A 52 -24.94 -10.74 -10.93
CA LYS A 52 -26.05 -11.30 -11.70
C LYS A 52 -26.67 -12.55 -11.06
N SER A 53 -25.84 -13.43 -10.51
CA SER A 53 -26.30 -14.63 -9.77
C SER A 53 -27.10 -14.29 -8.51
N GLU A 54 -26.64 -13.33 -7.73
CA GLU A 54 -27.29 -12.92 -6.48
C GLU A 54 -28.59 -12.17 -6.76
N LEU A 55 -28.65 -11.45 -7.85
CA LEU A 55 -29.82 -10.74 -8.32
C LEU A 55 -30.88 -11.64 -8.97
N ASN A 56 -30.53 -12.90 -9.30
CA ASN A 56 -31.42 -13.83 -10.01
C ASN A 56 -32.05 -13.20 -11.26
N ASP A 57 -31.23 -12.49 -12.05
CA ASP A 57 -31.62 -11.72 -13.23
C ASP A 57 -32.68 -10.58 -12.97
N ASN A 58 -32.99 -10.28 -11.72
CA ASN A 58 -33.84 -9.14 -11.34
C ASN A 58 -32.98 -7.90 -11.11
N MET A 59 -33.01 -6.97 -12.04
CA MET A 59 -32.25 -5.71 -11.93
C MET A 59 -32.62 -4.92 -10.67
N LEU A 60 -31.73 -4.04 -10.25
CA LEU A 60 -31.97 -3.15 -9.10
C LEU A 60 -33.08 -2.14 -9.43
N THR A 61 -33.99 -1.90 -8.50
CA THR A 61 -34.91 -0.77 -8.60
C THR A 61 -34.17 0.55 -8.33
N ASP A 62 -34.77 1.68 -8.71
CA ASP A 62 -34.20 3.00 -8.40
C ASP A 62 -34.11 3.25 -6.90
N SER A 63 -35.10 2.74 -6.14
CA SER A 63 -35.12 2.80 -4.68
C SER A 63 -33.96 2.00 -4.07
N GLU A 64 -33.72 0.78 -4.57
CA GLU A 64 -32.61 -0.08 -4.14
C GLU A 64 -31.27 0.56 -4.44
N PHE A 65 -31.07 1.08 -5.66
CA PHE A 65 -29.83 1.74 -6.04
C PHE A 65 -29.58 3.02 -5.23
N LYS A 66 -30.62 3.78 -4.93
CA LYS A 66 -30.53 4.95 -4.04
C LYS A 66 -30.02 4.58 -2.64
N ARG A 67 -30.45 3.44 -2.09
CA ARG A 67 -29.94 2.93 -0.80
C ARG A 67 -28.46 2.55 -0.89
N ILE A 68 -28.04 1.86 -1.97
CA ILE A 68 -26.64 1.53 -2.21
C ILE A 68 -25.79 2.79 -2.32
N ARG A 69 -26.22 3.79 -3.10
CA ARG A 69 -25.55 5.09 -3.24
C ARG A 69 -25.38 5.78 -1.88
N SER A 70 -26.43 5.78 -1.06
CA SER A 70 -26.38 6.37 0.28
C SER A 70 -25.38 5.66 1.19
N GLU A 71 -25.29 4.34 1.11
CA GLU A 71 -24.33 3.54 1.89
C GLU A 71 -22.89 3.78 1.45
N ILE A 72 -22.63 3.87 0.14
CA ILE A 72 -21.32 4.26 -0.40
C ILE A 72 -20.90 5.61 0.18
N LEU A 73 -21.74 6.63 0.03
CA LEU A 73 -21.45 7.99 0.51
C LEU A 73 -21.25 8.05 2.02
N ALA A 74 -21.97 7.26 2.79
CA ALA A 74 -21.83 7.19 4.23
C ALA A 74 -20.50 6.60 4.70
N ASN A 75 -19.95 5.64 3.93
CA ASN A 75 -18.71 4.93 4.26
C ASN A 75 -17.45 5.56 3.63
N THR A 76 -17.59 6.60 2.79
CA THR A 76 -16.48 7.21 2.04
C THR A 76 -16.30 8.70 2.33
N LYS A 77 -16.69 9.17 3.51
CA LYS A 77 -16.65 10.61 3.89
C LYS A 77 -15.25 11.20 3.85
N THR A 78 -14.22 10.40 4.11
CA THR A 78 -12.82 10.77 4.01
C THR A 78 -12.07 9.76 3.16
N PRO A 79 -10.94 10.15 2.53
CA PRO A 79 -10.11 9.20 1.77
C PRO A 79 -9.64 7.99 2.58
N PHE A 80 -9.40 8.17 3.89
CA PHE A 80 -9.07 7.07 4.80
C PHE A 80 -10.23 6.08 4.93
N GLU A 81 -11.44 6.58 5.19
CA GLU A 81 -12.65 5.76 5.31
C GLU A 81 -12.96 5.05 4.00
N ALA A 82 -12.85 5.75 2.87
CA ALA A 82 -13.01 5.18 1.54
C ALA A 82 -12.02 4.04 1.30
N ALA A 83 -10.73 4.24 1.58
CA ALA A 83 -9.71 3.22 1.44
C ALA A 83 -9.95 2.01 2.36
N LYS A 84 -10.40 2.26 3.60
CA LYS A 84 -10.74 1.20 4.57
C LYS A 84 -11.94 0.39 4.09
N TRP A 85 -13.00 1.06 3.66
CA TRP A 85 -14.24 0.43 3.20
C TRP A 85 -14.03 -0.36 1.89
N LEU A 86 -13.34 0.19 0.90
CA LEU A 86 -13.07 -0.48 -0.38
C LEU A 86 -12.23 -1.75 -0.25
N ARG A 87 -11.40 -1.87 0.80
CA ARG A 87 -10.68 -3.13 1.07
C ARG A 87 -11.59 -4.25 1.51
N GLY A 88 -12.70 -3.92 2.14
CA GLY A 88 -13.73 -4.86 2.55
C GLY A 88 -13.25 -6.06 3.35
N GLU A 89 -14.06 -7.08 3.43
CA GLU A 89 -13.68 -8.35 4.03
C GLU A 89 -13.03 -9.25 2.96
N LYS A 90 -11.83 -9.76 3.25
CA LYS A 90 -11.05 -10.61 2.33
C LYS A 90 -10.84 -10.00 0.94
N GLY A 91 -10.73 -8.67 0.88
CA GLY A 91 -10.50 -7.95 -0.38
C GLY A 91 -11.76 -7.72 -1.22
N LYS A 92 -12.94 -7.96 -0.69
CA LYS A 92 -14.23 -7.68 -1.34
C LYS A 92 -15.02 -6.69 -0.50
N CYS A 93 -15.36 -5.56 -1.10
CA CYS A 93 -16.25 -4.58 -0.54
C CYS A 93 -17.68 -4.90 -0.95
N SER A 94 -18.56 -5.09 -0.01
CA SER A 94 -19.95 -5.47 -0.26
C SER A 94 -20.93 -4.57 0.50
N VAL A 95 -22.16 -4.55 0.01
CA VAL A 95 -23.32 -3.90 0.62
C VAL A 95 -24.41 -4.94 0.82
N VAL A 96 -25.00 -4.95 2.00
CA VAL A 96 -26.15 -5.80 2.29
C VAL A 96 -27.42 -5.04 1.99
N LEU A 97 -28.22 -5.56 1.06
CA LEU A 97 -29.43 -4.91 0.56
C LEU A 97 -30.67 -5.75 0.91
N GLU A 98 -31.64 -5.11 1.53
CA GLU A 98 -33.02 -5.64 1.59
C GLU A 98 -33.71 -5.30 0.28
N ARG A 99 -34.09 -6.33 -0.48
CA ARG A 99 -34.72 -6.18 -1.79
C ARG A 99 -36.16 -5.71 -1.67
N ASP A 100 -36.58 -4.86 -2.60
CA ASP A 100 -37.97 -4.44 -2.73
C ASP A 100 -38.88 -5.64 -3.08
N ASN A 101 -40.19 -5.49 -2.91
CA ASN A 101 -41.20 -6.49 -3.30
C ASN A 101 -41.04 -7.88 -2.64
N GLY A 102 -40.44 -7.95 -1.46
CA GLY A 102 -40.29 -9.21 -0.71
C GLY A 102 -39.26 -10.19 -1.28
N LEU A 103 -38.36 -9.75 -2.14
CA LEU A 103 -37.30 -10.59 -2.74
C LEU A 103 -36.20 -11.01 -1.74
N GLY A 104 -36.33 -10.61 -0.46
CA GLY A 104 -35.40 -11.01 0.61
C GLY A 104 -34.13 -10.15 0.70
N ARG A 105 -33.17 -10.64 1.46
CA ARG A 105 -31.92 -9.95 1.76
C ARG A 105 -30.77 -10.59 0.97
N ILE A 106 -29.96 -9.75 0.29
CA ILE A 106 -28.82 -10.18 -0.49
C ILE A 106 -27.56 -9.36 -0.14
N GLU A 107 -26.41 -9.91 -0.44
CA GLU A 107 -25.12 -9.22 -0.35
C GLU A 107 -24.58 -8.96 -1.74
N LEU A 108 -24.31 -7.70 -2.07
CA LEU A 108 -23.81 -7.27 -3.37
C LEU A 108 -22.35 -6.83 -3.27
N ILE A 109 -21.48 -7.41 -4.11
CA ILE A 109 -20.09 -6.98 -4.20
C ILE A 109 -20.03 -5.69 -5.01
N ILE A 110 -19.55 -4.63 -4.39
CA ILE A 110 -19.38 -3.30 -5.00
C ILE A 110 -18.00 -3.16 -5.64
N TYR A 111 -16.95 -3.60 -4.93
CA TYR A 111 -15.56 -3.44 -5.36
C TYR A 111 -14.72 -4.65 -4.94
N SER A 112 -13.69 -4.96 -5.71
CA SER A 112 -12.73 -6.02 -5.39
C SER A 112 -11.30 -5.48 -5.46
N SER A 113 -10.56 -5.57 -4.36
CA SER A 113 -9.14 -5.20 -4.28
C SER A 113 -8.20 -6.35 -4.67
N ILE A 114 -8.72 -7.53 -4.92
CA ILE A 114 -7.95 -8.75 -5.25
C ILE A 114 -8.01 -9.12 -6.74
N GLU A 115 -8.98 -8.63 -7.49
CA GLU A 115 -9.16 -8.93 -8.92
C GLU A 115 -8.42 -7.89 -9.79
N LYS A 116 -7.09 -8.02 -9.89
CA LYS A 116 -6.20 -7.00 -10.46
C LYS A 116 -5.89 -7.15 -11.95
N ASN A 117 -6.18 -8.30 -12.55
CA ASN A 117 -5.83 -8.62 -13.94
C ASN A 117 -7.06 -8.82 -14.81
N GLY A 118 -8.15 -8.11 -14.55
CA GLY A 118 -9.43 -8.36 -15.19
C GLY A 118 -10.39 -9.11 -14.27
N GLY A 119 -11.07 -10.14 -14.75
CA GLY A 119 -12.17 -10.78 -14.03
C GLY A 119 -13.38 -9.86 -14.01
N PHE A 120 -13.91 -9.56 -12.84
CA PHE A 120 -15.04 -8.63 -12.69
C PHE A 120 -14.62 -7.16 -12.50
N SER A 121 -13.31 -6.84 -12.44
CA SER A 121 -12.86 -5.45 -12.34
C SER A 121 -12.82 -4.81 -13.72
N SER A 122 -13.62 -3.75 -13.93
CA SER A 122 -13.53 -2.87 -15.08
C SER A 122 -12.50 -1.77 -14.83
N TYR A 123 -11.80 -1.36 -15.88
CA TYR A 123 -10.81 -0.29 -15.86
C TYR A 123 -11.19 0.74 -16.91
N GLU A 124 -11.67 1.89 -16.48
CA GLU A 124 -12.25 2.89 -17.35
C GLU A 124 -11.60 4.25 -17.16
N ILE A 125 -11.49 5.02 -18.24
CA ILE A 125 -11.00 6.40 -18.23
C ILE A 125 -12.15 7.32 -18.56
N VAL A 126 -12.33 8.35 -17.75
CA VAL A 126 -13.22 9.46 -18.04
C VAL A 126 -12.45 10.78 -18.01
N HIS A 127 -12.88 11.75 -18.77
CA HIS A 127 -12.23 13.05 -18.81
C HIS A 127 -13.26 14.18 -18.85
N GLN A 128 -12.85 15.34 -18.36
CA GLN A 128 -13.65 16.57 -18.40
C GLN A 128 -15.04 16.41 -17.79
N ILE A 129 -15.16 15.59 -16.72
CA ILE A 129 -16.42 15.42 -16.00
C ILE A 129 -16.84 16.74 -15.40
N ALA A 130 -18.03 17.19 -15.77
CA ALA A 130 -18.61 18.43 -15.27
C ALA A 130 -19.39 18.18 -13.97
N LYS A 131 -19.12 18.97 -12.93
CA LYS A 131 -20.00 19.02 -11.75
C LYS A 131 -21.25 19.82 -12.10
N ASN A 132 -22.43 19.28 -11.83
CA ASN A 132 -23.67 20.01 -11.94
C ASN A 132 -23.66 21.19 -10.95
N LYS A 133 -23.98 22.38 -11.46
CA LYS A 133 -24.04 23.59 -10.62
C LYS A 133 -25.21 23.48 -9.65
N SER A 134 -24.93 23.53 -8.36
CA SER A 134 -25.96 23.70 -7.33
C SER A 134 -26.41 25.15 -7.21
N ASN A 135 -25.55 26.13 -7.58
CA ASN A 135 -25.84 27.57 -7.55
C ASN A 135 -25.26 28.32 -8.76
N LEU A 136 -25.89 29.42 -9.18
CA LEU A 136 -25.52 30.27 -10.32
C LEU A 136 -24.13 30.91 -10.21
N GLU A 137 -23.52 30.96 -9.03
CA GLU A 137 -22.21 31.55 -8.75
C GLU A 137 -21.03 30.56 -8.84
N GLU A 138 -21.29 29.26 -8.85
CA GLU A 138 -20.25 28.24 -8.96
C GLU A 138 -19.72 28.15 -10.40
N ARG A 139 -18.41 28.33 -10.57
CA ARG A 139 -17.76 28.05 -11.86
C ARG A 139 -17.86 26.54 -12.14
N SER A 140 -18.22 26.19 -13.37
CA SER A 140 -18.19 24.79 -13.83
C SER A 140 -16.77 24.25 -13.64
N ARG A 141 -16.58 23.30 -12.72
CA ARG A 141 -15.32 22.57 -12.54
C ARG A 141 -15.33 21.40 -13.49
N ARG A 142 -14.20 21.16 -14.13
CA ARG A 142 -13.94 19.99 -14.96
C ARG A 142 -12.67 19.33 -14.49
N PHE A 143 -12.73 18.05 -14.28
CA PHE A 143 -11.59 17.23 -13.89
C PHE A 143 -10.87 16.78 -15.16
N ASP A 144 -9.54 16.92 -15.24
CA ASP A 144 -8.81 16.60 -16.46
C ASP A 144 -9.00 15.13 -16.82
N ILE A 145 -8.46 14.19 -16.03
CA ILE A 145 -8.62 12.75 -16.26
C ILE A 145 -8.90 12.06 -14.93
N THR A 146 -9.92 11.21 -14.91
CA THR A 146 -10.20 10.33 -13.77
C THR A 146 -10.17 8.86 -14.20
N LEU A 147 -9.44 8.03 -13.45
CA LEU A 147 -9.37 6.59 -13.67
C LEU A 147 -10.36 5.89 -12.73
N LEU A 148 -11.24 5.09 -13.32
CA LEU A 148 -12.25 4.33 -12.59
C LEU A 148 -11.82 2.88 -12.50
N ILE A 149 -11.91 2.30 -11.31
CA ILE A 149 -11.73 0.85 -11.11
C ILE A 149 -13.04 0.29 -10.56
N GLY A 150 -13.62 -0.66 -11.27
CA GLY A 150 -14.94 -1.21 -10.93
C GLY A 150 -16.06 -0.17 -10.95
N GLY A 151 -15.95 0.86 -11.81
CA GLY A 151 -16.90 1.97 -11.92
C GLY A 151 -16.73 3.09 -10.88
N LEU A 152 -15.83 2.94 -9.90
CA LEU A 152 -15.57 3.94 -8.87
C LEU A 152 -14.36 4.83 -9.23
N PRO A 153 -14.44 6.17 -9.09
CA PRO A 153 -13.29 7.07 -9.21
C PRO A 153 -12.22 6.75 -8.18
N ILE A 154 -11.03 6.34 -8.60
CA ILE A 154 -9.95 5.94 -7.69
C ILE A 154 -8.72 6.83 -7.82
N ILE A 155 -8.36 7.24 -9.05
CA ILE A 155 -7.18 8.07 -9.31
C ILE A 155 -7.62 9.32 -10.07
N GLN A 156 -7.25 10.49 -9.56
CA GLN A 156 -7.43 11.77 -10.24
C GLN A 156 -6.11 12.25 -10.79
N ILE A 157 -6.08 12.64 -12.06
CA ILE A 157 -4.90 13.18 -12.74
C ILE A 157 -5.21 14.61 -13.15
N GLU A 158 -4.34 15.55 -12.75
CA GLU A 158 -4.40 16.95 -13.16
C GLU A 158 -3.16 17.30 -13.98
N LEU A 159 -3.37 17.87 -15.15
CA LEU A 159 -2.35 18.14 -16.15
C LEU A 159 -2.18 19.62 -16.39
N LYS A 160 -0.94 20.05 -16.54
CA LYS A 160 -0.57 21.40 -17.00
C LYS A 160 0.41 21.28 -18.15
N THR A 161 0.50 22.29 -18.98
CA THR A 161 1.49 22.29 -20.06
C THR A 161 2.90 22.49 -19.54
N ALA A 162 3.91 21.96 -20.23
CA ALA A 162 5.32 22.15 -19.92
C ALA A 162 5.77 23.63 -19.85
N ILE A 163 5.02 24.52 -20.47
CA ILE A 163 5.30 25.99 -20.49
C ILE A 163 4.80 26.65 -19.19
N ALA A 164 3.92 26.01 -18.45
CA ALA A 164 3.41 26.56 -17.20
C ALA A 164 4.53 26.65 -16.16
N LYS A 165 4.82 27.87 -15.68
CA LYS A 165 5.76 28.06 -14.58
C LYS A 165 5.23 27.30 -13.37
N ASP A 166 6.06 26.42 -12.80
CA ASP A 166 5.69 25.55 -11.68
C ASP A 166 4.41 24.71 -11.92
N GLY A 167 4.26 24.16 -13.15
CA GLY A 167 3.03 23.49 -13.58
C GLY A 167 2.54 22.37 -12.65
N VAL A 168 3.46 21.60 -12.05
CA VAL A 168 3.10 20.56 -11.06
C VAL A 168 2.47 21.17 -9.81
N LYS A 169 3.01 22.29 -9.31
CA LYS A 169 2.40 23.00 -8.18
C LYS A 169 1.05 23.61 -8.55
N GLN A 170 0.88 24.08 -9.77
CA GLN A 170 -0.42 24.57 -10.23
C GLN A 170 -1.47 23.45 -10.27
N ALA A 171 -1.09 22.25 -10.72
CA ALA A 171 -1.96 21.07 -10.69
C ALA A 171 -2.30 20.67 -9.24
N TYR A 172 -1.32 20.71 -8.32
CA TYR A 172 -1.55 20.50 -6.90
C TYR A 172 -2.57 21.51 -6.32
N TYR A 173 -2.37 22.81 -6.54
CA TYR A 173 -3.30 23.85 -6.06
C TYR A 173 -4.69 23.72 -6.67
N GLN A 174 -4.80 23.16 -7.85
CA GLN A 174 -6.11 22.89 -8.46
C GLN A 174 -6.84 21.77 -7.70
N ILE A 175 -6.15 20.68 -7.34
CA ILE A 175 -6.70 19.61 -6.50
C ILE A 175 -7.07 20.12 -5.11
N GLU A 176 -6.16 20.86 -4.46
CA GLU A 176 -6.40 21.48 -3.15
C GLU A 176 -7.67 22.35 -3.18
N LYS A 177 -7.84 23.13 -4.23
CA LYS A 177 -9.03 23.96 -4.42
C LYS A 177 -10.31 23.13 -4.59
N TYR A 178 -10.27 21.99 -5.29
CA TYR A 178 -11.41 21.07 -5.37
C TYR A 178 -11.81 20.55 -3.99
N ILE A 179 -10.83 20.20 -3.16
CA ILE A 179 -11.05 19.71 -1.80
C ILE A 179 -11.63 20.83 -0.92
N ASP A 180 -11.05 22.03 -0.96
CA ASP A 180 -11.46 23.18 -0.15
C ASP A 180 -12.88 23.68 -0.48
N GLU A 181 -13.23 23.65 -1.75
CA GLU A 181 -14.57 23.98 -2.23
C GLU A 181 -15.59 22.85 -2.00
N GLY A 182 -15.16 21.70 -1.44
CA GLY A 182 -16.02 20.54 -1.21
C GLY A 182 -16.50 19.87 -2.50
N THR A 183 -15.76 20.04 -3.61
CA THR A 183 -16.15 19.52 -4.93
C THR A 183 -16.31 18.01 -4.95
N PHE A 184 -15.51 17.29 -4.15
CA PHE A 184 -15.59 15.85 -4.03
C PHE A 184 -16.61 15.38 -2.97
N SER A 185 -17.06 16.26 -2.08
CA SER A 185 -17.92 15.90 -0.95
C SER A 185 -19.35 15.59 -1.41
N ASN A 186 -19.97 14.54 -0.84
CA ASN A 186 -21.29 14.03 -1.19
C ASN A 186 -21.44 13.65 -2.68
N THR A 187 -20.34 13.26 -3.33
CA THR A 187 -20.28 12.80 -4.72
C THR A 187 -19.62 11.45 -4.81
N ILE A 188 -19.71 10.79 -5.97
CA ILE A 188 -18.99 9.54 -6.24
C ILE A 188 -17.45 9.72 -6.12
N PHE A 189 -16.93 10.92 -6.26
CA PHE A 189 -15.50 11.25 -6.14
C PHE A 189 -14.96 11.15 -4.71
N GLN A 190 -15.80 10.93 -3.69
CA GLN A 190 -15.34 10.59 -2.33
C GLN A 190 -14.50 9.31 -2.29
N THR A 191 -14.59 8.47 -3.31
CA THR A 191 -13.80 7.23 -3.42
C THR A 191 -12.38 7.44 -3.91
N LEU A 192 -11.98 8.66 -4.30
CA LEU A 192 -10.63 9.00 -4.74
C LEU A 192 -9.60 8.69 -3.65
N GLN A 193 -8.50 8.04 -4.05
CA GLN A 193 -7.42 7.61 -3.15
C GLN A 193 -6.07 8.15 -3.54
N LEU A 194 -5.85 8.43 -4.83
CA LEU A 194 -4.56 8.87 -5.35
C LEU A 194 -4.73 10.09 -6.25
N TYR A 195 -3.86 11.05 -6.07
CA TYR A 195 -3.71 12.20 -6.96
C TYR A 195 -2.41 12.11 -7.73
N VAL A 196 -2.46 12.42 -9.02
CA VAL A 196 -1.32 12.53 -9.93
C VAL A 196 -1.32 13.94 -10.52
N MET A 197 -0.22 14.64 -10.40
CA MET A 197 0.01 15.98 -10.90
C MET A 197 1.15 15.97 -11.90
N SER A 198 0.95 16.51 -13.10
CA SER A 198 2.00 16.54 -14.11
C SER A 198 1.96 17.81 -14.97
N ASN A 199 3.14 18.21 -15.43
CA ASN A 199 3.33 19.22 -16.47
C ASN A 199 3.96 18.61 -17.73
N GLU A 200 3.68 17.34 -18.04
CA GLU A 200 4.28 16.55 -19.10
C GLU A 200 5.71 16.08 -18.80
N GLN A 201 6.60 16.98 -18.38
CA GLN A 201 8.03 16.72 -18.14
C GLN A 201 8.29 16.23 -16.72
N THR A 202 7.49 16.67 -15.76
CA THR A 202 7.61 16.32 -14.35
C THR A 202 6.29 15.79 -13.84
N THR A 203 6.30 14.62 -13.23
CA THR A 203 5.13 13.96 -12.65
C THR A 203 5.36 13.69 -11.17
N ARG A 204 4.35 13.99 -10.37
CA ARG A 204 4.30 13.69 -8.94
C ARG A 204 2.99 13.02 -8.60
N TYR A 205 3.00 12.23 -7.54
CA TYR A 205 1.79 11.61 -7.02
C TYR A 205 1.78 11.63 -5.49
N MET A 206 0.59 11.52 -4.92
CA MET A 206 0.38 11.48 -3.48
C MET A 206 -0.94 10.81 -3.13
N ALA A 207 -1.08 10.34 -1.89
CA ALA A 207 -2.35 9.87 -1.38
C ALA A 207 -3.36 11.02 -1.27
N ALA A 208 -4.65 10.71 -1.45
CA ALA A 208 -5.71 11.66 -1.19
C ALA A 208 -5.80 11.95 0.32
N ALA A 209 -6.12 13.20 0.66
CA ALA A 209 -6.25 13.66 2.04
C ALA A 209 -7.54 14.49 2.20
N PRO A 210 -8.09 14.58 3.42
CA PRO A 210 -9.24 15.44 3.69
C PRO A 210 -8.86 16.91 3.63
N LYS A 211 -9.89 17.77 3.66
CA LYS A 211 -9.72 19.24 3.67
C LYS A 211 -8.81 19.70 4.81
N GLY A 212 -7.82 20.53 4.47
CA GLY A 212 -6.83 21.11 5.40
C GLY A 212 -5.67 20.15 5.77
N GLU A 213 -5.66 18.92 5.26
CA GLU A 213 -4.59 17.94 5.52
C GLU A 213 -3.73 17.63 4.29
N LEU A 214 -4.12 18.10 3.10
CA LEU A 214 -3.30 17.96 1.90
C LEU A 214 -2.03 18.82 2.02
N GLN A 215 -0.85 18.25 1.81
CA GLN A 215 0.43 18.95 1.95
C GLN A 215 1.37 18.55 0.82
N ASP A 216 1.94 19.56 0.15
CA ASP A 216 2.83 19.38 -1.00
C ASP A 216 4.12 18.60 -0.68
N LYS A 217 4.57 18.62 0.57
CA LYS A 217 5.73 17.82 1.03
C LYS A 217 5.52 16.30 0.90
N PHE A 218 4.30 15.83 0.74
CA PHE A 218 3.98 14.42 0.54
C PHE A 218 3.84 14.05 -0.95
N MET A 219 4.11 15.00 -1.86
CA MET A 219 4.25 14.68 -3.27
C MET A 219 5.62 14.12 -3.58
N PHE A 220 5.70 12.97 -4.22
CA PHE A 220 6.95 12.40 -4.68
C PHE A 220 6.85 11.83 -6.10
N GLY A 221 8.00 11.71 -6.75
CA GLY A 221 8.11 11.16 -8.09
C GLY A 221 8.28 9.65 -8.06
N TRP A 222 8.00 9.01 -9.20
CA TRP A 222 8.30 7.61 -9.37
C TRP A 222 9.79 7.40 -9.65
N ARG A 223 10.29 6.25 -9.22
CA ARG A 223 11.64 5.76 -9.50
C ARG A 223 11.59 4.30 -9.90
N THR A 224 12.52 3.91 -10.75
CA THR A 224 12.73 2.51 -11.11
C THR A 224 13.43 1.76 -9.96
N ARG A 225 13.55 0.44 -10.10
CA ARG A 225 14.19 -0.43 -9.10
C ARG A 225 15.65 -0.07 -8.83
N ASP A 226 16.36 0.48 -9.82
CA ASP A 226 17.73 0.99 -9.71
C ASP A 226 17.80 2.46 -9.27
N ASN A 227 16.71 3.01 -8.81
CA ASN A 227 16.54 4.38 -8.33
C ASN A 227 16.65 5.48 -9.39
N THR A 228 16.49 5.15 -10.67
CA THR A 228 16.44 6.14 -11.76
C THR A 228 15.11 6.89 -11.73
N ARG A 229 15.15 8.23 -11.89
CA ARG A 229 13.94 9.08 -11.88
C ARG A 229 13.08 8.86 -13.12
N VAL A 230 11.77 8.78 -12.91
CA VAL A 230 10.74 8.72 -13.96
C VAL A 230 9.90 9.99 -13.85
N GLU A 231 10.28 10.98 -14.62
CA GLU A 231 9.68 12.33 -14.56
C GLU A 231 8.56 12.50 -15.58
N ASN A 232 8.76 12.04 -16.82
CA ASN A 232 7.79 12.21 -17.91
C ASN A 232 6.49 11.44 -17.66
N ILE A 233 5.35 12.07 -17.93
CA ILE A 233 4.02 11.48 -17.68
C ILE A 233 3.77 10.19 -18.47
N ASN A 234 4.27 10.08 -19.69
CA ASN A 234 4.07 8.90 -20.51
C ASN A 234 4.86 7.70 -19.96
N GLU A 235 6.10 7.92 -19.48
CA GLU A 235 6.88 6.87 -18.83
C GLU A 235 6.29 6.51 -17.45
N PHE A 236 5.80 7.49 -16.71
CA PHE A 236 5.05 7.26 -15.48
C PHE A 236 3.80 6.42 -15.74
N ALA A 237 3.02 6.75 -16.77
CA ALA A 237 1.82 5.99 -17.14
C ALA A 237 2.14 4.53 -17.48
N LYS A 238 3.20 4.27 -18.23
CA LYS A 238 3.63 2.91 -18.56
C LYS A 238 4.06 2.10 -17.33
N GLN A 239 4.67 2.72 -16.32
CA GLN A 239 5.19 2.01 -15.16
C GLN A 239 4.20 1.95 -14.00
N VAL A 240 3.33 2.95 -13.83
CA VAL A 240 2.50 3.12 -12.64
C VAL A 240 1.00 3.03 -12.93
N LEU A 241 0.55 3.58 -14.07
CA LEU A 241 -0.87 3.61 -14.42
C LEU A 241 -1.32 2.44 -15.30
N ASN A 242 -0.42 1.54 -15.68
CA ASN A 242 -0.80 0.28 -16.35
C ASN A 242 -1.52 -0.67 -15.37
N ILE A 243 -2.25 -1.63 -15.91
CA ILE A 243 -2.86 -2.72 -15.15
C ILE A 243 -1.91 -3.94 -15.21
N PRO A 244 -1.61 -4.61 -14.08
CA PRO A 244 -2.28 -4.48 -12.77
C PRO A 244 -1.73 -3.40 -11.83
N ARG A 245 -0.63 -2.74 -12.17
CA ARG A 245 0.12 -1.84 -11.27
C ARG A 245 -0.74 -0.75 -10.63
N ALA A 246 -1.58 -0.05 -11.40
CA ALA A 246 -2.45 0.99 -10.87
C ALA A 246 -3.40 0.45 -9.80
N HIS A 247 -3.95 -0.75 -10.00
CA HIS A 247 -4.83 -1.39 -9.03
C HIS A 247 -4.06 -1.89 -7.80
N GLU A 248 -2.86 -2.45 -7.98
CA GLU A 248 -1.97 -2.85 -6.86
C GLU A 248 -1.57 -1.63 -6.01
N LEU A 249 -1.26 -0.51 -6.65
CA LEU A 249 -0.87 0.71 -5.95
C LEU A 249 -1.93 1.13 -4.94
N VAL A 250 -3.20 1.17 -5.34
CA VAL A 250 -4.30 1.60 -4.47
C VAL A 250 -4.79 0.50 -3.52
N SER A 251 -4.66 -0.77 -3.85
CA SER A 251 -5.15 -1.89 -3.03
C SER A 251 -4.11 -2.44 -2.05
N GLU A 252 -2.83 -2.51 -2.44
CA GLU A 252 -1.76 -3.14 -1.66
C GLU A 252 -0.78 -2.11 -1.07
N TYR A 253 -0.44 -1.06 -1.83
CA TYR A 253 0.63 -0.11 -1.49
C TYR A 253 0.14 1.21 -0.88
N MET A 254 -1.16 1.36 -0.68
CA MET A 254 -1.72 2.40 0.18
C MET A 254 -1.75 1.91 1.63
N ILE A 255 -1.37 2.75 2.57
CA ILE A 255 -1.28 2.43 3.99
C ILE A 255 -2.33 3.22 4.76
N LEU A 256 -3.06 2.50 5.61
CA LEU A 256 -3.95 3.10 6.61
C LEU A 256 -3.20 3.20 7.93
N SER A 257 -3.11 4.40 8.48
CA SER A 257 -2.61 4.64 9.82
C SER A 257 -3.73 5.23 10.67
N GLU A 258 -4.09 4.56 11.76
CA GLU A 258 -5.18 4.96 12.65
C GLU A 258 -4.68 5.11 14.07
N GLU A 259 -4.74 6.34 14.57
CA GLU A 259 -4.52 6.73 15.97
C GLU A 259 -5.80 7.32 16.55
N VAL A 260 -5.85 7.48 17.87
CA VAL A 260 -7.01 8.05 18.57
C VAL A 260 -7.39 9.43 18.02
N SER A 261 -6.40 10.22 17.62
CA SER A 261 -6.57 11.62 17.16
C SER A 261 -6.32 11.82 15.67
N SER A 262 -5.91 10.81 14.92
CA SER A 262 -5.47 10.96 13.52
C SER A 262 -5.74 9.72 12.70
N LYS A 263 -6.32 9.92 11.50
CA LYS A 263 -6.58 8.88 10.50
C LYS A 263 -5.97 9.31 9.19
N ILE A 264 -4.88 8.68 8.80
CA ILE A 264 -4.07 9.08 7.65
C ILE A 264 -4.05 7.97 6.60
N LEU A 265 -4.32 8.34 5.35
CA LEU A 265 -4.05 7.53 4.18
C LEU A 265 -2.69 7.93 3.60
N MET A 266 -1.81 6.96 3.39
CA MET A 266 -0.49 7.17 2.81
C MET A 266 -0.29 6.24 1.62
N VAL A 267 0.56 6.61 0.68
CA VAL A 267 1.04 5.72 -0.38
C VAL A 267 2.53 5.46 -0.18
N LEU A 268 2.96 4.22 -0.40
CA LEU A 268 4.37 3.85 -0.27
C LEU A 268 5.23 4.54 -1.33
N HIS A 269 6.46 4.87 -0.95
CA HIS A 269 7.47 5.34 -1.88
C HIS A 269 7.90 4.23 -2.85
N PRO A 270 8.36 4.57 -4.07
CA PRO A 270 8.77 3.59 -5.07
C PRO A 270 9.79 2.58 -4.55
N TYR A 271 10.82 3.03 -3.83
CA TYR A 271 11.85 2.14 -3.28
C TYR A 271 11.30 1.14 -2.27
N GLN A 272 10.23 1.49 -1.52
CA GLN A 272 9.55 0.58 -0.60
C GLN A 272 8.76 -0.49 -1.38
N ILE A 273 8.07 -0.07 -2.44
CA ILE A 273 7.33 -0.98 -3.34
C ILE A 273 8.30 -1.97 -3.98
N HIS A 274 9.40 -1.50 -4.55
CA HIS A 274 10.40 -2.36 -5.18
C HIS A 274 11.09 -3.32 -4.19
N ALA A 275 11.28 -2.89 -2.94
CA ALA A 275 11.78 -3.78 -1.89
C ALA A 275 10.78 -4.91 -1.57
N ILE A 276 9.49 -4.61 -1.48
CA ILE A 276 8.43 -5.59 -1.26
C ILE A 276 8.37 -6.59 -2.42
N GLU A 277 8.44 -6.10 -3.65
CA GLU A 277 8.45 -6.94 -4.86
C GLU A 277 9.67 -7.87 -4.90
N ALA A 278 10.84 -7.35 -4.55
CA ALA A 278 12.06 -8.15 -4.49
C ALA A 278 11.96 -9.27 -3.42
N ILE A 279 11.32 -8.99 -2.30
CA ILE A 279 11.01 -10.00 -1.28
C ILE A 279 10.04 -11.05 -1.84
N PHE A 280 9.00 -10.67 -2.59
CA PHE A 280 8.06 -11.61 -3.19
C PHE A 280 8.74 -12.52 -4.21
N GLU A 281 9.58 -11.97 -5.07
CA GLU A 281 10.38 -12.74 -6.03
C GLU A 281 11.29 -13.78 -5.32
N ALA A 282 11.97 -13.35 -4.27
CA ALA A 282 12.84 -14.23 -3.50
C ALA A 282 12.05 -15.31 -2.72
N ALA A 283 10.94 -14.92 -2.09
CA ALA A 283 10.07 -15.85 -1.36
C ALA A 283 9.47 -16.93 -2.26
N SER A 284 9.06 -16.57 -3.49
CA SER A 284 8.54 -17.54 -4.47
C SER A 284 9.57 -18.58 -4.91
N LYS A 285 10.85 -18.24 -4.82
CA LYS A 285 11.99 -19.11 -5.11
C LYS A 285 12.55 -19.80 -3.85
N HIS A 286 11.91 -19.63 -2.69
CA HIS A 286 12.43 -20.07 -1.39
C HIS A 286 13.85 -19.56 -1.07
N GLN A 287 14.19 -18.36 -1.56
CA GLN A 287 15.48 -17.72 -1.33
C GLN A 287 15.36 -16.67 -0.23
N SER A 288 16.30 -16.69 0.69
CA SER A 288 16.46 -15.65 1.71
C SER A 288 17.25 -14.44 1.17
N GLY A 289 17.15 -13.31 1.84
CA GLY A 289 17.91 -12.13 1.47
C GLY A 289 17.70 -10.97 2.45
N TYR A 290 18.25 -9.81 2.14
CA TYR A 290 18.03 -8.64 2.98
C TYR A 290 17.80 -7.36 2.18
N ILE A 291 17.14 -6.41 2.83
CA ILE A 291 16.86 -5.06 2.36
C ILE A 291 17.80 -4.09 3.07
N TRP A 292 18.59 -3.38 2.30
CA TRP A 292 19.47 -2.34 2.80
C TRP A 292 18.85 -0.97 2.52
N HIS A 293 18.15 -0.44 3.52
CA HIS A 293 17.51 0.87 3.46
C HIS A 293 18.05 1.79 4.54
N ALA A 294 18.35 3.03 4.19
CA ALA A 294 18.87 4.05 5.11
C ALA A 294 17.98 4.21 6.36
N THR A 295 18.58 4.60 7.48
CA THR A 295 17.83 4.96 8.69
C THR A 295 16.91 6.14 8.39
N GLY A 296 15.68 6.08 8.90
CA GLY A 296 14.65 7.11 8.62
C GLY A 296 13.88 6.94 7.30
N SER A 297 14.20 5.94 6.47
CA SER A 297 13.50 5.67 5.20
C SER A 297 12.19 4.89 5.35
N GLY A 298 11.66 4.68 6.55
CA GLY A 298 10.43 3.93 6.79
C GLY A 298 10.58 2.42 6.65
N LYS A 299 11.71 1.83 7.08
CA LYS A 299 11.93 0.37 7.10
C LYS A 299 10.82 -0.37 7.82
N THR A 300 10.38 0.13 8.98
CA THR A 300 9.34 -0.48 9.80
C THR A 300 8.02 -0.61 9.03
N ILE A 301 7.62 0.42 8.30
CA ILE A 301 6.40 0.39 7.46
C ILE A 301 6.56 -0.60 6.30
N THR A 302 7.75 -0.63 5.67
CA THR A 302 8.05 -1.53 4.56
C THR A 302 8.04 -2.99 5.01
N SER A 303 8.66 -3.30 6.15
CA SER A 303 8.70 -4.65 6.73
C SER A 303 7.30 -5.12 7.17
N PHE A 304 6.50 -4.20 7.75
CA PHE A 304 5.11 -4.48 8.10
C PHE A 304 4.26 -4.85 6.88
N VAL A 305 4.33 -4.01 5.83
CA VAL A 305 3.55 -4.26 4.59
C VAL A 305 4.02 -5.53 3.90
N SER A 306 5.34 -5.78 3.83
CA SER A 306 5.88 -7.04 3.32
C SER A 306 5.31 -8.24 4.06
N THR A 307 5.31 -8.19 5.39
CA THR A 307 4.79 -9.27 6.25
C THR A 307 3.31 -9.54 5.98
N LYS A 308 2.50 -8.48 5.92
CA LYS A 308 1.06 -8.56 5.65
C LYS A 308 0.76 -9.16 4.28
N LEU A 309 1.44 -8.66 3.25
CA LEU A 309 1.17 -9.10 1.88
C LEU A 309 1.69 -10.52 1.62
N LEU A 310 2.82 -10.92 2.23
CA LEU A 310 3.32 -12.30 2.19
C LEU A 310 2.35 -13.30 2.83
N ALA A 311 1.69 -12.92 3.92
CA ALA A 311 0.69 -13.77 4.56
C ALA A 311 -0.52 -14.08 3.67
N GLN A 312 -0.72 -13.31 2.60
CA GLN A 312 -1.79 -13.50 1.61
C GLN A 312 -1.35 -14.29 0.37
N LYS A 313 -0.04 -14.57 0.24
CA LYS A 313 0.50 -15.28 -0.94
C LYS A 313 0.32 -16.80 -0.80
N SER A 314 -0.14 -17.42 -1.88
CA SER A 314 -0.20 -18.88 -1.96
C SER A 314 1.20 -19.49 -1.83
N GLY A 315 1.31 -20.64 -1.15
CA GLY A 315 2.59 -21.31 -0.91
C GLY A 315 3.35 -20.81 0.32
N ILE A 316 2.86 -19.81 1.04
CA ILE A 316 3.38 -19.37 2.34
C ILE A 316 2.39 -19.79 3.42
N ASP A 317 2.83 -20.66 4.32
CA ASP A 317 1.96 -21.17 5.39
C ASP A 317 1.86 -20.21 6.58
N ARG A 318 2.95 -19.51 6.88
CA ARG A 318 3.05 -18.55 8.00
C ARG A 318 4.00 -17.43 7.68
N THR A 319 3.67 -16.25 8.16
CA THR A 319 4.59 -15.11 8.16
C THR A 319 4.81 -14.62 9.58
N ILE A 320 6.06 -14.59 10.00
CA ILE A 320 6.47 -14.21 11.36
C ILE A 320 7.40 -13.00 11.27
N MET A 321 7.02 -11.92 11.93
CA MET A 321 7.88 -10.76 12.07
C MET A 321 8.59 -10.78 13.42
N LEU A 322 9.92 -10.74 13.37
CA LEU A 322 10.78 -10.69 14.55
C LEU A 322 11.26 -9.26 14.78
N LEU A 323 10.96 -8.75 15.97
CA LEU A 323 11.39 -7.44 16.45
C LEU A 323 12.49 -7.57 17.48
N ASP A 324 13.36 -6.54 17.58
CA ASP A 324 14.28 -6.43 18.71
C ASP A 324 13.47 -6.16 19.99
N ARG A 325 13.98 -6.67 21.14
CA ARG A 325 13.34 -6.50 22.44
C ARG A 325 13.20 -5.04 22.85
N LYS A 326 14.19 -4.20 22.51
CA LYS A 326 14.18 -2.78 22.82
C LYS A 326 13.12 -2.01 22.03
N ASP A 327 12.82 -2.45 20.82
CA ASP A 327 11.84 -1.83 19.93
C ASP A 327 10.40 -2.22 20.31
N LEU A 328 10.20 -3.37 20.97
CA LEU A 328 8.89 -3.79 21.48
C LEU A 328 8.39 -2.94 22.66
N ASP A 329 9.29 -2.39 23.44
CA ASP A 329 8.92 -1.65 24.65
C ASP A 329 8.56 -0.18 24.39
N ASN A 330 8.83 0.40 23.18
CA ASN A 330 8.70 1.84 22.96
C ASN A 330 7.89 2.24 21.69
N GLN A 331 8.53 2.57 20.60
CA GLN A 331 7.90 3.20 19.42
C GLN A 331 7.33 2.19 18.41
N THR A 332 8.04 1.11 18.17
CA THR A 332 7.71 0.16 17.11
C THR A 332 6.41 -0.58 17.39
N THR A 333 6.12 -0.91 18.65
CA THR A 333 4.84 -1.53 19.04
C THR A 333 3.67 -0.58 18.81
N SER A 334 3.85 0.72 19.09
CA SER A 334 2.81 1.72 18.85
C SER A 334 2.56 1.91 17.34
N GLU A 335 3.61 1.98 16.53
CA GLU A 335 3.50 2.05 15.06
C GLU A 335 2.83 0.81 14.47
N PHE A 336 3.24 -0.39 14.92
CA PHE A 336 2.56 -1.62 14.52
C PHE A 336 1.10 -1.66 14.92
N THR A 337 0.78 -1.21 16.11
CA THR A 337 -0.61 -1.15 16.60
C THR A 337 -1.44 -0.18 15.76
N LYS A 338 -0.90 0.97 15.38
CA LYS A 338 -1.55 1.95 14.50
C LYS A 338 -1.89 1.36 13.12
N PHE A 339 -0.94 0.61 12.55
CA PHE A 339 -1.19 -0.08 11.27
C PHE A 339 -2.12 -1.27 11.45
N ALA A 340 -1.95 -2.07 12.49
CA ALA A 340 -2.77 -3.25 12.75
C ALA A 340 -4.24 -2.92 13.01
N SER A 341 -4.52 -1.87 13.81
CA SER A 341 -5.88 -1.44 14.13
C SER A 341 -6.66 -0.98 12.89
N ALA A 342 -5.99 -0.28 11.98
CA ALA A 342 -6.60 0.18 10.73
C ALA A 342 -7.03 -0.97 9.80
N TYR A 343 -6.41 -2.16 9.95
CA TYR A 343 -6.73 -3.35 9.15
C TYR A 343 -7.68 -4.33 9.84
N SER A 344 -8.02 -4.11 11.12
CA SER A 344 -9.04 -4.88 11.81
C SER A 344 -10.42 -4.33 11.43
N THR A 345 -11.05 -4.92 10.43
CA THR A 345 -12.42 -4.57 10.04
C THR A 345 -13.41 -5.51 10.73
N GLY A 346 -14.33 -4.92 11.51
CA GLY A 346 -15.63 -5.53 11.83
C GLY A 346 -15.73 -6.30 13.14
N VAL A 347 -16.98 -6.39 13.60
CA VAL A 347 -17.51 -6.83 14.89
C VAL A 347 -17.26 -8.31 15.23
N ASN A 348 -16.63 -9.10 14.36
CA ASN A 348 -16.27 -10.50 14.62
C ASN A 348 -14.77 -10.68 14.62
N THR A 349 -14.19 -10.64 15.79
CA THR A 349 -12.77 -10.72 16.15
C THR A 349 -12.07 -12.07 15.83
N ASN A 350 -12.64 -12.96 15.05
CA ASN A 350 -12.18 -14.35 15.02
C ASN A 350 -11.52 -14.86 13.72
N LYS A 351 -11.38 -14.09 12.64
CA LYS A 351 -10.87 -14.69 11.37
C LYS A 351 -9.80 -13.95 10.57
N ASN A 352 -9.43 -12.71 10.88
CA ASN A 352 -8.36 -11.98 10.16
C ASN A 352 -7.46 -11.19 11.12
N THR A 353 -7.07 -11.75 12.23
CA THR A 353 -6.38 -11.03 13.30
C THR A 353 -4.89 -10.98 13.07
N LEU A 354 -4.34 -9.77 12.93
CA LEU A 354 -2.92 -9.52 13.17
C LEU A 354 -2.63 -9.91 14.63
N ILE A 355 -1.94 -11.01 14.86
CA ILE A 355 -1.58 -11.45 16.21
C ILE A 355 -0.28 -10.76 16.59
N VAL A 356 -0.38 -9.69 17.38
CA VAL A 356 0.77 -9.12 18.06
C VAL A 356 1.07 -10.02 19.25
N GLY A 357 2.11 -10.83 19.14
CA GLY A 357 2.49 -11.81 20.18
C GLY A 357 3.08 -11.17 21.44
N THR A 358 2.32 -10.27 22.07
CA THR A 358 2.76 -9.54 23.28
C THR A 358 2.28 -10.19 24.58
N GLY A 359 1.29 -11.06 24.53
CA GLY A 359 0.72 -11.69 25.71
C GLY A 359 1.65 -12.72 26.36
N ASN A 360 1.39 -13.95 26.14
CA ASN A 360 2.14 -15.04 26.75
C ASN A 360 2.57 -16.11 25.72
N THR A 361 3.48 -16.98 26.11
CA THR A 361 4.02 -18.07 25.31
C THR A 361 2.94 -19.01 24.74
N LYS A 362 1.85 -19.21 25.51
CA LYS A 362 0.73 -20.08 25.10
C LYS A 362 -0.07 -19.49 23.95
N GLU A 363 -0.31 -18.18 23.94
CA GLU A 363 -0.96 -17.47 22.82
C GLU A 363 -0.14 -17.57 21.54
N LEU A 364 1.18 -17.34 21.65
CA LEU A 364 2.09 -17.50 20.52
C LEU A 364 2.10 -18.94 20.00
N SER A 365 2.13 -19.93 20.89
CA SER A 365 2.03 -21.34 20.50
C SER A 365 0.71 -21.65 19.79
N ASN A 366 -0.39 -21.08 20.24
CA ASN A 366 -1.70 -21.24 19.59
C ASN A 366 -1.74 -20.57 18.20
N ALA A 367 -1.13 -19.39 18.06
CA ALA A 367 -1.02 -18.71 16.77
C ALA A 367 -0.19 -19.52 15.76
N LEU A 368 0.90 -20.12 16.21
CA LEU A 368 1.73 -21.02 15.38
C LEU A 368 0.95 -22.26 14.89
N LYS A 369 -0.04 -22.72 15.64
CA LYS A 369 -0.84 -23.92 15.36
C LYS A 369 -2.03 -23.70 14.44
N GLN A 370 -2.52 -22.46 14.28
CA GLN A 370 -3.71 -22.18 13.45
C GLN A 370 -3.50 -22.70 12.02
N ASP A 371 -4.58 -23.11 11.35
CA ASP A 371 -4.48 -23.63 9.99
C ASP A 371 -4.04 -22.56 8.99
N SER A 372 -3.37 -22.98 7.93
CA SER A 372 -2.77 -22.10 6.89
C SER A 372 -3.80 -21.23 6.13
N SER A 373 -5.09 -21.50 6.31
CA SER A 373 -6.18 -20.75 5.66
C SER A 373 -6.45 -19.36 6.28
N SER A 374 -5.84 -19.06 7.42
CA SER A 374 -5.94 -17.75 8.05
C SER A 374 -4.73 -16.89 7.64
N ASN A 375 -4.94 -15.77 6.97
CA ASN A 375 -3.92 -14.75 6.64
C ASN A 375 -3.34 -14.11 7.92
N VAL A 376 -2.78 -14.95 8.81
CA VAL A 376 -2.31 -14.55 10.13
C VAL A 376 -0.88 -14.07 10.05
N VAL A 377 -0.65 -12.86 10.50
CA VAL A 377 0.68 -12.29 10.74
C VAL A 377 1.00 -12.44 12.23
N ILE A 378 2.12 -13.06 12.53
CA ILE A 378 2.63 -13.20 13.90
C ILE A 378 3.74 -12.18 14.11
N VAL A 379 3.57 -11.27 15.05
CA VAL A 379 4.61 -10.30 15.45
C VAL A 379 5.11 -10.70 16.84
N THR A 380 6.41 -10.96 16.97
CA THR A 380 6.97 -11.47 18.22
C THR A 380 8.46 -11.09 18.36
N THR A 381 9.05 -11.42 19.51
CA THR A 381 10.50 -11.36 19.70
C THR A 381 11.11 -12.76 19.60
N ARG A 382 12.44 -12.80 19.36
CA ARG A 382 13.21 -14.03 19.40
C ARG A 382 13.00 -14.81 20.70
N GLN A 383 13.06 -14.13 21.85
CA GLN A 383 12.93 -14.77 23.16
C GLN A 383 11.57 -15.46 23.36
N LYS A 384 10.49 -14.80 22.92
CA LYS A 384 9.15 -15.38 22.99
C LYS A 384 9.00 -16.55 22.01
N LEU A 385 9.57 -16.41 20.80
CA LEU A 385 9.57 -17.50 19.82
C LEU A 385 10.28 -18.74 20.33
N ASN A 386 11.49 -18.60 20.92
CA ASN A 386 12.24 -19.72 21.50
C ASN A 386 11.42 -20.43 22.59
N LYS A 387 10.85 -19.67 23.55
CA LYS A 387 10.00 -20.23 24.61
C LYS A 387 8.75 -20.95 24.05
N ALA A 388 8.15 -20.44 22.97
CA ALA A 388 7.02 -21.09 22.35
C ALA A 388 7.44 -22.42 21.66
N VAL A 389 8.61 -22.44 21.04
CA VAL A 389 9.18 -23.64 20.44
C VAL A 389 9.51 -24.67 21.52
N GLU A 390 10.17 -24.29 22.61
CA GLU A 390 10.46 -25.15 23.76
C GLU A 390 9.17 -25.74 24.33
N TYR A 391 8.15 -24.92 24.53
CA TYR A 391 6.84 -25.42 25.00
C TYR A 391 6.22 -26.43 24.03
N LEU A 392 6.31 -26.20 22.72
CA LEU A 392 5.80 -27.14 21.71
C LEU A 392 6.60 -28.43 21.69
N GLN A 393 7.93 -28.38 21.88
CA GLN A 393 8.79 -29.56 21.96
C GLN A 393 8.44 -30.45 23.16
N GLU A 394 8.19 -29.85 24.32
CA GLU A 394 7.90 -30.59 25.54
C GLU A 394 6.46 -31.10 25.61
N LYS A 395 5.49 -30.31 25.21
CA LYS A 395 4.06 -30.58 25.43
C LYS A 395 3.33 -31.11 24.20
N GLU A 396 3.78 -30.74 22.99
CA GLU A 396 3.06 -31.00 21.75
C GLU A 396 3.99 -31.34 20.57
N PRO A 397 4.88 -32.35 20.69
CA PRO A 397 5.91 -32.68 19.71
C PRO A 397 5.35 -33.03 18.32
N GLY A 398 4.17 -33.66 18.25
CA GLY A 398 3.50 -33.96 16.98
C GLY A 398 3.08 -32.73 16.20
N ARG A 399 2.69 -31.66 16.90
CA ARG A 399 2.34 -30.37 16.25
C ARG A 399 3.57 -29.61 15.76
N LEU A 400 4.67 -29.67 16.52
CA LEU A 400 5.94 -29.10 16.06
C LEU A 400 6.45 -29.87 14.82
N ALA A 401 6.28 -31.18 14.73
CA ALA A 401 6.63 -31.95 13.54
C ALA A 401 5.85 -31.49 12.31
N ASN A 402 4.55 -31.14 12.43
CA ASN A 402 3.76 -30.57 11.34
C ASN A 402 4.29 -29.21 10.91
N LEU A 403 4.72 -28.36 11.83
CA LEU A 403 5.28 -27.04 11.50
C LEU A 403 6.60 -27.15 10.74
N ARG A 404 7.41 -28.19 10.95
CA ARG A 404 8.66 -28.45 10.21
C ARG A 404 8.44 -28.62 8.70
N GLY A 405 7.27 -29.13 8.31
CA GLY A 405 6.90 -29.31 6.90
C GLY A 405 6.43 -28.03 6.20
N LYS A 406 6.13 -26.98 6.95
CA LYS A 406 5.52 -25.73 6.45
C LYS A 406 6.56 -24.73 5.97
N HIS A 407 6.19 -23.95 4.93
CA HIS A 407 6.96 -22.81 4.49
C HIS A 407 6.64 -21.60 5.38
N ILE A 408 7.56 -21.29 6.27
CA ILE A 408 7.45 -20.16 7.19
C ILE A 408 8.39 -19.04 6.72
N VAL A 409 7.85 -17.85 6.53
CA VAL A 409 8.63 -16.67 6.18
C VAL A 409 8.88 -15.83 7.43
N PHE A 410 10.16 -15.56 7.71
CA PHE A 410 10.58 -14.65 8.77
C PHE A 410 10.99 -13.31 8.19
N ILE A 411 10.37 -12.24 8.69
CA ILE A 411 10.79 -10.85 8.47
C ILE A 411 11.47 -10.35 9.73
N VAL A 412 12.68 -9.84 9.62
CA VAL A 412 13.49 -9.40 10.77
C VAL A 412 13.81 -7.93 10.61
N ASP A 413 13.17 -7.09 11.42
CA ASP A 413 13.49 -5.66 11.46
C ASP A 413 14.77 -5.43 12.28
N GLU A 414 15.56 -4.41 11.90
CA GLU A 414 16.90 -4.12 12.45
C GLU A 414 17.77 -5.40 12.58
N CYS A 415 17.83 -6.16 11.52
CA CYS A 415 18.35 -7.53 11.49
C CYS A 415 19.82 -7.66 11.94
N HIS A 416 20.60 -6.57 11.89
CA HIS A 416 21.99 -6.53 12.37
C HIS A 416 22.11 -6.71 13.90
N ARG A 417 21.01 -6.58 14.66
CA ARG A 417 20.97 -6.71 16.13
C ARG A 417 19.84 -7.59 16.67
N ALA A 418 18.74 -7.76 15.91
CA ALA A 418 17.55 -8.46 16.40
C ALA A 418 17.78 -9.94 16.68
N ILE A 419 18.64 -10.60 15.88
CA ILE A 419 18.94 -12.03 16.01
C ILE A 419 20.42 -12.31 15.71
N SER A 420 21.09 -13.03 16.61
CA SER A 420 22.46 -13.50 16.35
C SER A 420 22.46 -14.69 15.37
N ALA A 421 23.58 -14.89 14.70
CA ALA A 421 23.75 -16.01 13.75
C ALA A 421 23.45 -17.37 14.38
N GLN A 422 23.95 -17.63 15.60
CA GLN A 422 23.69 -18.87 16.34
C GLN A 422 22.18 -19.08 16.57
N ASN A 423 21.47 -18.08 17.05
CA ASN A 423 20.04 -18.18 17.32
C ASN A 423 19.22 -18.40 16.03
N MET A 424 19.64 -17.77 14.93
CA MET A 424 19.01 -18.00 13.63
C MET A 424 19.20 -19.43 13.16
N ASP A 425 20.41 -20.00 13.30
CA ASP A 425 20.70 -21.39 12.96
C ASP A 425 19.86 -22.35 13.80
N ASP A 426 19.68 -22.09 15.09
CA ASP A 426 18.86 -22.93 15.98
C ASP A 426 17.38 -22.89 15.56
N ILE A 427 16.85 -21.72 15.19
CA ILE A 427 15.48 -21.61 14.66
C ILE A 427 15.36 -22.31 13.30
N LYS A 428 16.35 -22.18 12.40
CA LYS A 428 16.38 -22.89 11.11
C LYS A 428 16.36 -24.41 11.26
N LYS A 429 17.01 -24.96 12.31
CA LYS A 429 16.91 -26.41 12.63
C LYS A 429 15.49 -26.83 12.98
N VAL A 430 14.74 -25.97 13.64
CA VAL A 430 13.33 -26.20 13.99
C VAL A 430 12.43 -26.06 12.77
N PHE A 431 12.66 -25.05 11.92
CA PHE A 431 11.87 -24.74 10.74
C PHE A 431 12.74 -24.81 9.46
N PRO A 432 13.07 -26.01 8.99
CA PRO A 432 14.06 -26.20 7.91
C PRO A 432 13.61 -25.67 6.55
N LYS A 433 12.31 -25.47 6.34
CA LYS A 433 11.75 -24.85 5.13
C LYS A 433 11.51 -23.35 5.27
N SER A 434 12.12 -22.70 6.26
CA SER A 434 11.92 -21.27 6.48
C SER A 434 12.74 -20.41 5.51
N THR A 435 12.16 -19.27 5.10
CA THR A 435 12.82 -18.22 4.32
C THR A 435 12.95 -16.97 5.20
N TRP A 436 14.09 -16.27 5.09
CA TRP A 436 14.43 -15.18 6.00
C TRP A 436 14.73 -13.88 5.25
N PHE A 437 14.07 -12.81 5.63
CA PHE A 437 14.27 -11.49 5.07
C PHE A 437 14.65 -10.49 6.16
N GLY A 438 15.88 -9.97 6.07
CA GLY A 438 16.40 -8.96 7.01
C GLY A 438 16.17 -7.54 6.50
N PHE A 439 15.81 -6.61 7.39
CA PHE A 439 15.81 -5.17 7.11
C PHE A 439 16.87 -4.50 7.96
N THR A 440 17.72 -3.66 7.36
CA THR A 440 18.76 -2.92 8.09
C THR A 440 19.19 -1.66 7.35
N GLY A 441 19.56 -0.62 8.11
CA GLY A 441 20.23 0.57 7.61
C GLY A 441 21.76 0.45 7.64
N THR A 442 22.28 -0.47 8.45
CA THR A 442 23.70 -0.66 8.74
C THR A 442 24.08 -2.13 8.62
N PRO A 443 24.21 -2.67 7.37
CA PRO A 443 24.64 -4.05 7.17
C PRO A 443 26.01 -4.31 7.81
N ILE A 444 26.20 -5.53 8.30
CA ILE A 444 27.52 -5.99 8.79
C ILE A 444 28.29 -6.54 7.60
N PHE A 445 29.45 -5.93 7.34
CA PHE A 445 30.41 -6.35 6.33
C PHE A 445 31.62 -7.03 7.00
N GLU A 446 32.57 -7.54 6.22
CA GLU A 446 33.80 -8.16 6.73
C GLU A 446 34.58 -7.22 7.65
N GLU A 447 34.65 -5.93 7.29
CA GLU A 447 35.45 -4.93 7.99
C GLU A 447 34.87 -4.55 9.35
N ASN A 448 33.55 -4.75 9.57
CA ASN A 448 32.89 -4.36 10.82
C ASN A 448 32.30 -5.54 11.60
N LYS A 449 32.70 -6.78 11.28
CA LYS A 449 32.38 -7.96 12.08
C LYS A 449 32.92 -7.81 13.49
N LYS A 450 32.11 -8.21 14.48
CA LYS A 450 32.58 -8.26 15.89
C LYS A 450 33.48 -9.47 16.10
N SER A 451 34.73 -9.21 16.38
CA SER A 451 35.73 -10.26 16.70
C SER A 451 35.41 -11.08 17.95
N SER A 452 34.57 -10.53 18.87
CA SER A 452 34.12 -11.21 20.10
C SER A 452 33.19 -12.40 19.86
N ASP A 453 32.55 -12.48 18.68
CA ASP A 453 31.58 -13.54 18.39
C ASP A 453 32.25 -14.83 17.83
N GLY A 454 33.56 -14.84 17.65
CA GLY A 454 34.34 -15.99 17.21
C GLY A 454 33.81 -16.61 15.90
N GLN A 455 33.62 -17.94 15.88
CA GLN A 455 33.10 -18.66 14.70
C GLN A 455 31.66 -18.27 14.29
N TYR A 456 30.91 -17.57 15.16
CA TYR A 456 29.55 -17.10 14.88
C TYR A 456 29.52 -15.68 14.34
N ALA A 457 30.65 -15.00 14.24
CA ALA A 457 30.73 -13.71 13.59
C ALA A 457 30.44 -13.86 12.10
N ARG A 458 29.33 -13.32 11.64
CA ARG A 458 28.90 -13.39 10.24
C ARG A 458 28.56 -12.01 9.71
N THR A 459 28.78 -11.83 8.42
CA THR A 459 28.23 -10.67 7.69
C THR A 459 26.73 -10.77 7.56
N THR A 460 26.06 -9.68 7.22
CA THR A 460 24.62 -9.72 6.90
C THR A 460 24.38 -10.63 5.69
N HIS A 461 25.29 -10.65 4.72
CA HIS A 461 25.23 -11.55 3.58
C HIS A 461 25.32 -13.03 3.99
N ASP A 462 26.28 -13.40 4.86
CA ASP A 462 26.42 -14.79 5.33
C ASP A 462 25.18 -15.28 6.07
N GLN A 463 24.49 -14.36 6.76
CA GLN A 463 23.35 -14.70 7.59
C GLN A 463 22.04 -14.79 6.80
N TYR A 464 21.80 -13.84 5.89
CA TYR A 464 20.54 -13.70 5.15
C TYR A 464 20.64 -14.06 3.67
N GLY A 465 21.82 -14.03 3.07
CA GLY A 465 22.01 -14.17 1.62
C GLY A 465 22.15 -12.82 0.91
N GLU A 466 21.75 -12.76 -0.34
CA GLU A 466 21.96 -11.59 -1.22
C GLU A 466 21.15 -10.36 -0.76
N VAL A 467 21.69 -9.17 -1.10
CA VAL A 467 20.92 -7.94 -0.98
C VAL A 467 19.87 -7.88 -2.09
N LEU A 468 18.59 -7.86 -1.71
CA LEU A 468 17.48 -7.87 -2.64
C LEU A 468 17.15 -6.47 -3.18
N HIS A 469 17.31 -5.45 -2.34
CA HIS A 469 17.08 -4.05 -2.70
C HIS A 469 17.94 -3.12 -1.85
N ARG A 470 18.42 -2.02 -2.47
CA ARG A 470 19.25 -0.99 -1.84
C ARG A 470 18.60 0.38 -1.98
N TYR A 471 18.50 1.09 -0.86
CA TYR A 471 18.14 2.50 -0.79
C TYR A 471 19.06 3.16 0.23
N THR A 472 20.20 3.66 -0.25
CA THR A 472 21.28 4.18 0.61
C THR A 472 20.97 5.59 1.10
N ILE A 473 21.78 6.08 2.03
CA ILE A 473 21.68 7.48 2.51
C ILE A 473 21.85 8.48 1.35
N LYS A 474 22.66 8.15 0.33
CA LYS A 474 22.81 8.98 -0.86
C LYS A 474 21.49 9.11 -1.61
N ASN A 475 20.80 8.00 -1.84
CA ASN A 475 19.47 7.99 -2.49
C ASN A 475 18.44 8.79 -1.67
N ALA A 476 18.46 8.61 -0.34
CA ALA A 476 17.55 9.28 0.57
C ALA A 476 17.76 10.81 0.59
N LEU A 477 19.00 11.27 0.51
CA LEU A 477 19.34 12.69 0.39
C LEU A 477 18.91 13.26 -0.97
N GLU A 478 19.16 12.54 -2.07
CA GLU A 478 18.75 12.94 -3.41
C GLU A 478 17.21 13.06 -3.56
N ASP A 479 16.46 12.29 -2.77
CA ASP A 479 15.01 12.29 -2.75
C ASP A 479 14.40 13.27 -1.72
N GLY A 480 15.25 13.86 -0.86
CA GLY A 480 14.78 14.66 0.25
C GLY A 480 14.02 13.86 1.33
N SER A 481 14.16 12.53 1.34
CA SER A 481 13.48 11.64 2.29
C SER A 481 14.11 11.69 3.69
N VAL A 482 15.34 12.17 3.79
CA VAL A 482 16.06 12.44 5.05
C VAL A 482 16.67 13.82 5.00
N LEU A 483 16.85 14.42 6.16
CA LEU A 483 17.49 15.73 6.28
C LEU A 483 18.97 15.61 5.87
N GLY A 484 19.46 16.61 5.13
CA GLY A 484 20.87 16.77 4.84
C GLY A 484 21.66 16.99 6.14
N PHE A 485 22.90 16.54 6.17
CA PHE A 485 23.83 16.80 7.26
C PHE A 485 25.10 17.43 6.72
N GLN A 486 25.71 18.28 7.55
CA GLN A 486 27.01 18.85 7.30
C GLN A 486 28.00 18.19 8.25
N VAL A 487 29.15 17.76 7.74
CA VAL A 487 30.23 17.23 8.58
C VAL A 487 31.16 18.38 8.91
N GLU A 488 31.24 18.74 10.19
CA GLU A 488 32.25 19.67 10.72
C GLU A 488 33.38 18.85 11.34
N HIS A 489 34.61 19.15 10.96
CA HIS A 489 35.78 18.56 11.56
C HIS A 489 36.34 19.54 12.58
N GLU A 490 36.20 19.23 13.88
CA GLU A 490 36.91 19.93 14.95
C GLU A 490 38.25 19.24 15.19
N TYR A 491 39.33 19.97 14.97
CA TYR A 491 40.66 19.52 15.39
C TYR A 491 40.84 19.89 16.87
N THR A 492 40.86 18.88 17.73
CA THR A 492 41.08 19.04 19.18
C THR A 492 42.54 19.19 19.57
N ILE A 493 43.46 19.10 18.62
CA ILE A 493 44.92 19.29 18.81
C ILE A 493 45.36 20.43 17.89
N HIS A 494 45.88 21.50 18.47
CA HIS A 494 46.50 22.56 17.70
C HIS A 494 47.76 22.00 17.00
N GLN A 495 47.97 22.36 15.72
CA GLN A 495 49.11 21.92 14.90
C GLN A 495 50.47 22.37 15.50
N ASP A 496 50.47 23.23 16.46
CA ASP A 496 51.68 23.75 17.12
C ASP A 496 52.13 22.90 18.35
N GLU A 497 51.45 21.79 18.66
CA GLU A 497 51.79 20.84 19.72
C GLU A 497 52.34 19.50 19.23
N LEU A 498 52.67 19.41 17.96
CA LEU A 498 53.37 18.31 17.33
C LEU A 498 54.74 18.81 16.87
#